data_40e8a8fd0f4d4c5b1aef82f55a3b497b
#
_entry.id   40e8a8fd0f4d4c5b1aef82f55a3b497b
#
_cell.length_a   1.000
_cell.length_b   1.000
_cell.length_c   1.000
_cell.angle_alpha   90.00
_cell.angle_beta   90.00
_cell.angle_gamma   90.00
#
_symmetry.space_group_name_H-M   'P 1'
#
loop_
_entity.id
_entity.type
_entity.pdbx_description
1 polymer ?
#
loop_
_entity_poly.entity_id
_entity_poly.type
_entity_poly.pdbx_seq_one_letter_code
_entity_poly.pdbx_strand_id
1 'polypeptide(L)'
;MTLITTIEDLRKLAQKRVPRMFYDYADSGSWTESTYRANESDFARIKFRQRVARNIDQRSIRTTMIGQDMTMPVALAPTGLAGMQHADGEILTARAAAAFGLRYTLSTMSICSLEDIAEHVGQPFWFQLYVMRDRGFIEQLIERAKAAGVDALVLTLDLQILGQRHKDLINGLSAPPRLTLPNILNMATKPRWVMGMLGTRRRGFGNIVGHVKGVADMSSLSSWTAQQFDPRLSWDDVEWIKQCWGGKLIIKGILDVDDARLAADAGADALVVSNHGGRQLDGAPSSISQLPAIVDAVGQRIEVWLDGGIRSGQDVLKAVALGARGTMIGRPHLYGLGAMGEAGVTKALDIIARELDVSMALCGYNDIRDVNREILLPGTLPEGNC
;
A
#
# COMPACT_ATOMS: atom_id res chain seq x y z
N MET A 1 -14.10 4.60 -26.47
CA MET A 1 -13.61 4.17 -25.14
C MET A 1 -12.11 3.87 -25.26
N THR A 2 -11.27 4.41 -24.40
CA THR A 2 -9.85 4.03 -24.38
C THR A 2 -9.76 2.60 -23.84
N LEU A 3 -9.15 1.68 -24.59
CA LEU A 3 -8.90 0.32 -24.14
C LEU A 3 -7.87 0.38 -22.99
N ILE A 4 -8.19 -0.22 -21.85
CA ILE A 4 -7.32 -0.32 -20.68
C ILE A 4 -6.73 -1.72 -20.64
N THR A 5 -5.41 -1.81 -20.81
CA THR A 5 -4.66 -3.07 -20.87
C THR A 5 -3.55 -3.16 -19.83
N THR A 6 -3.07 -2.02 -19.34
CA THR A 6 -1.96 -1.92 -18.39
C THR A 6 -2.29 -1.00 -17.21
N ILE A 7 -1.53 -1.10 -16.14
CA ILE A 7 -1.60 -0.16 -15.01
C ILE A 7 -1.27 1.26 -15.45
N GLU A 8 -0.38 1.43 -16.44
CA GLU A 8 -0.03 2.74 -17.00
C GLU A 8 -1.23 3.41 -17.73
N ASP A 9 -2.11 2.63 -18.36
CA ASP A 9 -3.35 3.17 -18.95
C ASP A 9 -4.29 3.72 -17.88
N LEU A 10 -4.41 3.02 -16.75
CA LEU A 10 -5.17 3.49 -15.58
C LEU A 10 -4.54 4.76 -14.99
N ARG A 11 -3.21 4.82 -14.88
CA ARG A 11 -2.47 5.99 -14.41
C ARG A 11 -2.78 7.22 -15.26
N LYS A 12 -2.65 7.10 -16.59
CA LYS A 12 -2.96 8.18 -17.55
C LYS A 12 -4.42 8.64 -17.47
N LEU A 13 -5.34 7.70 -17.26
CA LEU A 13 -6.76 8.03 -17.14
C LEU A 13 -7.05 8.70 -15.79
N ALA A 14 -6.47 8.24 -14.70
CA ALA A 14 -6.57 8.87 -13.37
C ALA A 14 -6.05 10.32 -13.42
N GLN A 15 -4.90 10.56 -14.05
CA GLN A 15 -4.33 11.90 -14.23
C GLN A 15 -5.29 12.88 -14.93
N LYS A 16 -6.10 12.36 -15.87
CA LYS A 16 -7.11 13.16 -16.56
C LYS A 16 -8.36 13.43 -15.71
N ARG A 17 -8.72 12.52 -14.80
CA ARG A 17 -10.00 12.54 -14.07
C ARG A 17 -9.92 13.11 -12.67
N VAL A 18 -8.79 12.94 -12.00
CA VAL A 18 -8.55 13.41 -10.62
C VAL A 18 -7.97 14.83 -10.67
N PRO A 19 -8.35 15.72 -9.76
CA PRO A 19 -7.67 17.02 -9.62
C PRO A 19 -6.18 16.85 -9.38
N ARG A 20 -5.39 17.72 -10.01
CA ARG A 20 -3.92 17.62 -10.03
C ARG A 20 -3.32 17.46 -8.64
N MET A 21 -3.79 18.25 -7.66
CA MET A 21 -3.24 18.20 -6.30
C MET A 21 -3.38 16.82 -5.66
N PHE A 22 -4.49 16.12 -5.87
CA PHE A 22 -4.72 14.80 -5.31
C PHE A 22 -4.05 13.71 -6.16
N TYR A 23 -4.03 13.85 -7.48
CA TYR A 23 -3.30 12.95 -8.36
C TYR A 23 -1.79 12.98 -8.03
N ASP A 24 -1.18 14.17 -7.97
CA ASP A 24 0.24 14.34 -7.67
C ASP A 24 0.58 13.82 -6.27
N TYR A 25 -0.34 13.96 -5.29
CA TYR A 25 -0.17 13.34 -3.96
C TYR A 25 0.04 11.83 -4.05
N ALA A 26 -0.74 11.13 -4.88
CA ALA A 26 -0.61 9.70 -5.07
C ALA A 26 0.63 9.31 -5.90
N ASP A 27 0.96 10.13 -6.92
CA ASP A 27 1.97 9.84 -7.95
C ASP A 27 3.29 10.58 -7.73
N SER A 28 3.63 10.91 -6.48
CA SER A 28 4.90 11.56 -6.15
C SER A 28 5.76 10.73 -5.21
N GLY A 29 7.07 10.92 -5.34
CA GLY A 29 8.07 10.56 -4.35
C GLY A 29 8.54 11.77 -3.54
N SER A 30 9.53 11.58 -2.68
CA SER A 30 10.20 12.63 -1.92
C SER A 30 11.41 13.19 -2.67
N TRP A 31 11.76 14.42 -2.39
CA TRP A 31 12.91 15.19 -2.94
C TRP A 31 13.10 15.00 -4.46
N THR A 32 14.18 14.33 -4.86
CA THR A 32 14.53 14.10 -6.27
C THR A 32 13.78 12.93 -6.89
N GLU A 33 13.00 12.18 -6.13
CA GLU A 33 12.30 10.97 -6.54
C GLU A 33 13.25 9.84 -7.03
N SER A 34 14.52 9.80 -6.55
CA SER A 34 15.49 8.78 -6.96
C SER A 34 15.08 7.39 -6.47
N THR A 35 14.71 7.26 -5.19
CA THR A 35 14.17 6.01 -4.63
C THR A 35 12.85 5.58 -5.28
N TYR A 36 11.97 6.54 -5.58
CA TYR A 36 10.73 6.27 -6.31
C TYR A 36 11.00 5.61 -7.66
N ARG A 37 11.96 6.16 -8.44
CA ARG A 37 12.35 5.60 -9.74
C ARG A 37 13.10 4.27 -9.59
N ALA A 38 13.98 4.14 -8.60
CA ALA A 38 14.71 2.90 -8.33
C ALA A 38 13.75 1.73 -8.02
N ASN A 39 12.67 1.98 -7.31
CA ASN A 39 11.65 0.95 -7.04
C ASN A 39 11.11 0.29 -8.32
N GLU A 40 10.96 1.03 -9.42
CA GLU A 40 10.49 0.46 -10.69
C GLU A 40 11.66 -0.06 -11.56
N SER A 41 12.76 0.70 -11.65
CA SER A 41 13.89 0.34 -12.52
C SER A 41 14.62 -0.91 -12.06
N ASP A 42 14.67 -1.19 -10.77
CA ASP A 42 15.35 -2.39 -10.26
C ASP A 42 14.55 -3.66 -10.54
N PHE A 43 13.22 -3.60 -10.53
CA PHE A 43 12.40 -4.70 -11.07
C PHE A 43 12.72 -4.98 -12.55
N ALA A 44 12.95 -3.95 -13.36
CA ALA A 44 13.25 -4.13 -14.78
C ALA A 44 14.61 -4.81 -15.04
N ARG A 45 15.55 -4.76 -14.09
CA ARG A 45 16.85 -5.44 -14.17
C ARG A 45 16.73 -6.94 -13.98
N ILE A 46 15.80 -7.41 -13.15
CA ILE A 46 15.57 -8.83 -12.87
C ILE A 46 14.94 -9.48 -14.11
N LYS A 47 15.54 -10.54 -14.61
CA LYS A 47 15.07 -11.25 -15.82
C LYS A 47 14.58 -12.65 -15.48
N PHE A 48 13.53 -13.08 -16.18
CA PHE A 48 13.03 -14.44 -16.06
C PHE A 48 13.83 -15.43 -16.91
N ARG A 49 13.95 -16.65 -16.41
CA ARG A 49 14.43 -17.82 -17.11
C ARG A 49 13.25 -18.54 -17.73
N GLN A 50 12.94 -18.25 -19.00
CA GLN A 50 11.86 -18.90 -19.73
C GLN A 50 12.11 -20.42 -19.86
N ARG A 51 11.07 -21.22 -19.68
CA ARG A 51 11.09 -22.67 -19.88
C ARG A 51 10.03 -23.05 -20.90
N VAL A 52 10.36 -24.02 -21.75
CA VAL A 52 9.48 -24.53 -22.81
C VAL A 52 9.15 -26.01 -22.62
N ALA A 53 8.09 -26.49 -23.26
CA ALA A 53 7.65 -27.89 -23.23
C ALA A 53 7.38 -28.40 -21.79
N ARG A 54 6.89 -27.56 -20.92
CA ARG A 54 6.37 -27.89 -19.56
C ARG A 54 4.86 -28.03 -19.65
N ASN A 55 4.31 -29.04 -18.97
CA ASN A 55 2.87 -29.13 -18.80
C ASN A 55 2.41 -28.03 -17.84
N ILE A 56 1.58 -27.10 -18.30
CA ILE A 56 1.05 -25.95 -17.57
C ILE A 56 -0.49 -25.96 -17.55
N ASP A 57 -1.11 -27.12 -17.65
CA ASP A 57 -2.56 -27.25 -17.80
C ASP A 57 -3.34 -26.80 -16.55
N GLN A 58 -2.85 -27.17 -15.37
CA GLN A 58 -3.51 -26.80 -14.10
C GLN A 58 -2.70 -25.77 -13.32
N ARG A 59 -3.00 -24.47 -13.56
CA ARG A 59 -2.29 -23.38 -12.90
C ARG A 59 -3.07 -22.81 -11.73
N SER A 60 -2.36 -22.38 -10.70
CA SER A 60 -2.91 -21.67 -9.55
C SER A 60 -1.98 -20.54 -9.10
N ILE A 61 -2.55 -19.34 -9.02
CA ILE A 61 -1.89 -18.18 -8.38
C ILE A 61 -2.39 -17.96 -6.94
N ARG A 62 -3.19 -18.89 -6.40
CA ARG A 62 -3.72 -18.82 -5.04
C ARG A 62 -2.63 -19.09 -4.01
N THR A 63 -2.71 -18.40 -2.88
CA THR A 63 -1.77 -18.54 -1.77
C THR A 63 -2.46 -18.24 -0.45
N THR A 64 -1.69 -18.31 0.64
CA THR A 64 -2.10 -17.81 1.96
C THR A 64 -1.17 -16.69 2.40
N MET A 65 -1.71 -15.68 3.08
CA MET A 65 -0.96 -14.60 3.73
C MET A 65 -1.43 -14.51 5.19
N ILE A 66 -0.52 -14.65 6.15
CA ILE A 66 -0.81 -14.74 7.61
C ILE A 66 -1.96 -15.70 7.95
N GLY A 67 -2.01 -16.85 7.26
CA GLY A 67 -3.05 -17.87 7.45
C GLY A 67 -4.39 -17.56 6.78
N GLN A 68 -4.50 -16.53 5.97
CA GLN A 68 -5.70 -16.15 5.23
C GLN A 68 -5.59 -16.53 3.76
N ASP A 69 -6.62 -17.16 3.19
CA ASP A 69 -6.65 -17.52 1.78
C ASP A 69 -6.76 -16.29 0.89
N MET A 70 -5.89 -16.22 -0.10
CA MET A 70 -5.82 -15.13 -1.08
C MET A 70 -5.88 -15.70 -2.50
N THR A 71 -6.61 -15.05 -3.38
CA THR A 71 -6.70 -15.46 -4.80
C THR A 71 -5.39 -15.28 -5.58
N MET A 72 -4.51 -14.40 -5.10
CA MET A 72 -3.14 -14.20 -5.57
C MET A 72 -2.29 -13.60 -4.43
N PRO A 73 -0.94 -13.65 -4.48
CA PRO A 73 -0.07 -13.13 -3.42
C PRO A 73 -0.01 -11.59 -3.40
N VAL A 74 -1.18 -10.95 -3.31
CA VAL A 74 -1.31 -9.49 -3.33
C VAL A 74 -2.34 -9.04 -2.30
N ALA A 75 -1.99 -8.04 -1.49
CA ALA A 75 -2.91 -7.25 -0.70
C ALA A 75 -2.89 -5.79 -1.14
N LEU A 76 -3.94 -5.03 -0.84
CA LEU A 76 -4.00 -3.62 -1.16
C LEU A 76 -3.38 -2.82 -0.02
N ALA A 77 -2.30 -2.10 -0.32
CA ALA A 77 -1.53 -1.34 0.66
C ALA A 77 -2.34 -0.17 1.26
N PRO A 78 -2.04 0.24 2.49
CA PRO A 78 -2.67 1.40 3.09
C PRO A 78 -2.27 2.66 2.33
N THR A 79 -3.27 3.46 1.96
CA THR A 79 -3.08 4.73 1.26
C THR A 79 -3.95 5.79 1.90
N GLY A 80 -3.31 6.87 2.35
CA GLY A 80 -4.03 8.03 2.85
C GLY A 80 -4.75 8.78 1.73
N LEU A 81 -5.84 9.47 2.07
CA LEU A 81 -6.58 10.33 1.14
C LEU A 81 -7.12 9.62 -0.12
N ALA A 82 -7.39 8.30 -0.07
CA ALA A 82 -7.97 7.60 -1.21
C ALA A 82 -9.35 8.15 -1.57
N GLY A 83 -10.15 8.59 -0.59
CA GLY A 83 -11.41 9.29 -0.81
C GLY A 83 -11.30 10.61 -1.56
N MET A 84 -10.08 11.19 -1.70
CA MET A 84 -9.82 12.36 -2.53
C MET A 84 -9.47 11.99 -3.99
N GLN A 85 -9.12 10.74 -4.26
CA GLN A 85 -8.99 10.24 -5.65
C GLN A 85 -10.38 10.02 -6.28
N HIS A 86 -11.31 9.55 -5.48
CA HIS A 86 -12.72 9.31 -5.85
C HIS A 86 -13.59 9.37 -4.59
N ALA A 87 -14.79 9.95 -4.67
CA ALA A 87 -15.71 9.96 -3.54
C ALA A 87 -15.94 8.54 -3.01
N ASP A 88 -15.94 8.39 -1.68
CA ASP A 88 -16.02 7.11 -0.97
C ASP A 88 -14.94 6.08 -1.38
N GLY A 89 -13.76 6.55 -1.75
CA GLY A 89 -12.73 5.76 -2.42
C GLY A 89 -12.25 4.56 -1.64
N GLU A 90 -12.12 4.67 -0.32
CA GLU A 90 -11.70 3.55 0.54
C GLU A 90 -12.75 2.44 0.57
N ILE A 91 -14.05 2.79 0.63
CA ILE A 91 -15.17 1.83 0.56
C ILE A 91 -15.15 1.10 -0.78
N LEU A 92 -15.05 1.84 -1.89
CA LEU A 92 -15.02 1.27 -3.24
C LEU A 92 -13.81 0.34 -3.43
N THR A 93 -12.65 0.72 -2.88
CA THR A 93 -11.42 -0.08 -2.93
C THR A 93 -11.57 -1.35 -2.10
N ALA A 94 -12.11 -1.26 -0.90
CA ALA A 94 -12.32 -2.40 -0.01
C ALA A 94 -13.33 -3.40 -0.59
N ARG A 95 -14.41 -2.91 -1.21
CA ARG A 95 -15.41 -3.75 -1.91
C ARG A 95 -14.78 -4.49 -3.09
N ALA A 96 -14.01 -3.80 -3.93
CA ALA A 96 -13.32 -4.43 -5.05
C ALA A 96 -12.32 -5.50 -4.58
N ALA A 97 -11.56 -5.23 -3.51
CA ALA A 97 -10.63 -6.19 -2.92
C ALA A 97 -11.36 -7.42 -2.37
N ALA A 98 -12.43 -7.22 -1.58
CA ALA A 98 -13.23 -8.30 -1.01
C ALA A 98 -13.87 -9.18 -2.10
N ALA A 99 -14.48 -8.56 -3.13
CA ALA A 99 -15.06 -9.27 -4.27
C ALA A 99 -14.01 -10.08 -5.06
N PHE A 100 -12.76 -9.61 -5.09
CA PHE A 100 -11.65 -10.31 -5.73
C PHE A 100 -11.04 -11.41 -4.86
N GLY A 101 -11.39 -11.51 -3.59
CA GLY A 101 -10.82 -12.45 -2.61
C GLY A 101 -9.45 -12.01 -2.09
N LEU A 102 -9.25 -10.72 -1.91
CA LEU A 102 -8.03 -10.10 -1.39
C LEU A 102 -8.33 -9.25 -0.15
N ARG A 103 -7.28 -8.90 0.60
CA ARG A 103 -7.40 -7.98 1.74
C ARG A 103 -7.07 -6.55 1.35
N TYR A 104 -7.91 -5.65 1.83
CA TYR A 104 -7.68 -4.20 1.79
C TYR A 104 -7.13 -3.74 3.13
N THR A 105 -6.15 -2.84 3.11
CA THR A 105 -5.64 -2.20 4.32
C THR A 105 -6.13 -0.75 4.39
N LEU A 106 -6.99 -0.46 5.34
CA LEU A 106 -7.44 0.91 5.61
C LEU A 106 -6.33 1.69 6.33
N SER A 107 -6.05 2.90 5.87
CA SER A 107 -5.06 3.78 6.52
C SER A 107 -5.66 4.53 7.72
N THR A 108 -4.87 4.83 8.75
CA THR A 108 -5.23 5.82 9.78
C THR A 108 -5.63 7.18 9.14
N MET A 109 -4.97 7.54 8.03
CA MET A 109 -5.18 8.80 7.29
C MET A 109 -6.17 8.64 6.14
N SER A 110 -7.19 7.79 6.29
CA SER A 110 -8.26 7.62 5.31
C SER A 110 -9.38 8.64 5.49
N ILE A 111 -10.09 8.91 4.39
CA ILE A 111 -11.30 9.75 4.40
C ILE A 111 -12.50 8.97 4.96
N CYS A 112 -12.66 7.70 4.59
CA CYS A 112 -13.66 6.83 5.20
C CYS A 112 -13.12 6.30 6.54
N SER A 113 -13.98 6.12 7.52
CA SER A 113 -13.62 5.58 8.84
C SER A 113 -13.57 4.04 8.85
N LEU A 114 -13.10 3.48 9.97
CA LEU A 114 -13.18 2.04 10.27
C LEU A 114 -14.61 1.54 10.19
N GLU A 115 -15.54 2.28 10.77
CA GLU A 115 -16.96 1.98 10.82
C GLU A 115 -17.59 2.01 9.42
N ASP A 116 -17.19 2.98 8.57
CA ASP A 116 -17.64 3.05 7.18
C ASP A 116 -17.27 1.80 6.41
N ILE A 117 -16.04 1.28 6.58
CA ILE A 117 -15.62 0.07 5.89
C ILE A 117 -16.38 -1.15 6.43
N ALA A 118 -16.51 -1.28 7.75
CA ALA A 118 -17.24 -2.38 8.37
C ALA A 118 -18.72 -2.44 7.90
N GLU A 119 -19.39 -1.28 7.84
CA GLU A 119 -20.79 -1.17 7.42
C GLU A 119 -21.00 -1.54 5.94
N HIS A 120 -20.07 -1.11 5.06
CA HIS A 120 -20.31 -1.18 3.61
C HIS A 120 -19.66 -2.37 2.90
N VAL A 121 -18.73 -3.09 3.56
CA VAL A 121 -17.98 -4.19 2.93
C VAL A 121 -18.43 -5.56 3.43
N GLY A 122 -18.72 -5.70 4.73
CA GLY A 122 -19.22 -6.95 5.33
C GLY A 122 -18.20 -8.11 5.30
N GLN A 123 -16.94 -7.82 5.05
CA GLN A 123 -15.83 -8.77 5.04
C GLN A 123 -14.67 -8.24 5.89
N PRO A 124 -13.87 -9.10 6.55
CA PRO A 124 -12.70 -8.65 7.30
C PRO A 124 -11.71 -7.90 6.42
N PHE A 125 -11.07 -6.91 7.00
CA PHE A 125 -10.05 -6.08 6.37
C PHE A 125 -8.92 -5.81 7.34
N TRP A 126 -7.80 -5.24 6.88
CA TRP A 126 -6.67 -4.85 7.72
C TRP A 126 -6.72 -3.35 8.01
N PHE A 127 -6.17 -2.97 9.15
CA PHE A 127 -6.06 -1.56 9.52
C PHE A 127 -4.61 -1.17 9.73
N GLN A 128 -4.19 -0.09 9.08
CA GLN A 128 -2.85 0.44 9.26
C GLN A 128 -2.85 1.53 10.33
N LEU A 129 -1.94 1.39 11.29
CA LEU A 129 -1.74 2.28 12.43
C LEU A 129 -0.41 3.02 12.29
N TYR A 130 -0.44 4.34 12.50
CA TYR A 130 0.73 5.14 12.83
C TYR A 130 0.84 5.32 14.34
N VAL A 131 2.07 5.28 14.87
CA VAL A 131 2.30 5.59 16.27
C VAL A 131 2.25 7.11 16.45
N MET A 132 1.32 7.57 17.28
CA MET A 132 1.10 8.97 17.61
C MET A 132 1.50 9.25 19.04
N ARG A 133 1.77 10.53 19.37
CA ARG A 133 2.12 10.96 20.73
C ARG A 133 1.00 10.70 21.73
N ASP A 134 -0.25 10.88 21.31
CA ASP A 134 -1.43 10.59 22.13
C ASP A 134 -1.69 9.07 22.18
N ARG A 135 -1.17 8.41 23.22
CA ARG A 135 -1.31 6.96 23.42
C ARG A 135 -2.76 6.55 23.68
N GLY A 136 -3.53 7.39 24.38
CA GLY A 136 -4.95 7.14 24.62
C GLY A 136 -5.77 7.12 23.31
N PHE A 137 -5.42 7.99 22.37
CA PHE A 137 -6.02 7.97 21.04
C PHE A 137 -5.66 6.68 20.25
N ILE A 138 -4.42 6.20 20.38
CA ILE A 138 -4.01 4.93 19.76
C ILE A 138 -4.79 3.76 20.34
N GLU A 139 -4.93 3.68 21.66
CA GLU A 139 -5.73 2.63 22.31
C GLU A 139 -7.18 2.65 21.82
N GLN A 140 -7.80 3.84 21.72
CA GLN A 140 -9.15 3.99 21.18
C GLN A 140 -9.24 3.53 19.72
N LEU A 141 -8.24 3.85 18.87
CA LEU A 141 -8.20 3.37 17.49
C LEU A 141 -8.11 1.85 17.42
N ILE A 142 -7.29 1.23 18.27
CA ILE A 142 -7.16 -0.23 18.34
C ILE A 142 -8.49 -0.87 18.75
N GLU A 143 -9.17 -0.35 19.77
CA GLU A 143 -10.47 -0.88 20.19
C GLU A 143 -11.55 -0.69 19.12
N ARG A 144 -11.56 0.44 18.41
CA ARG A 144 -12.45 0.65 17.26
C ARG A 144 -12.15 -0.33 16.12
N ALA A 145 -10.85 -0.60 15.86
CA ALA A 145 -10.46 -1.58 14.85
C ALA A 145 -10.94 -3.00 15.20
N LYS A 146 -10.83 -3.40 16.48
CA LYS A 146 -11.40 -4.68 16.97
C LYS A 146 -12.90 -4.72 16.76
N ALA A 147 -13.61 -3.68 17.18
CA ALA A 147 -15.07 -3.57 17.03
C ALA A 147 -15.53 -3.58 15.57
N ALA A 148 -14.72 -3.02 14.65
CA ALA A 148 -14.97 -3.01 13.21
C ALA A 148 -14.67 -4.34 12.50
N GLY A 149 -14.20 -5.37 13.21
CA GLY A 149 -13.88 -6.68 12.62
C GLY A 149 -12.58 -6.70 11.83
N VAL A 150 -11.63 -5.83 12.16
CA VAL A 150 -10.27 -5.87 11.60
C VAL A 150 -9.58 -7.17 12.04
N ASP A 151 -9.01 -7.91 11.10
CA ASP A 151 -8.39 -9.23 11.36
C ASP A 151 -6.85 -9.20 11.39
N ALA A 152 -6.22 -8.07 10.99
CA ALA A 152 -4.80 -7.83 11.22
C ALA A 152 -4.49 -6.32 11.34
N LEU A 153 -3.55 -5.98 12.22
CA LEU A 153 -3.02 -4.62 12.36
C LEU A 153 -1.73 -4.48 11.55
N VAL A 154 -1.63 -3.42 10.73
CA VAL A 154 -0.43 -3.08 9.97
C VAL A 154 0.23 -1.86 10.61
N LEU A 155 1.25 -2.10 11.43
CA LEU A 155 1.99 -1.05 12.12
C LEU A 155 3.08 -0.48 11.21
N THR A 156 3.02 0.80 10.91
CA THR A 156 3.95 1.47 10.00
C THR A 156 4.98 2.27 10.77
N LEU A 157 6.27 1.93 10.61
CA LEU A 157 7.38 2.47 11.40
C LEU A 157 8.22 3.52 10.66
N ASP A 158 8.14 3.60 9.33
CA ASP A 158 8.95 4.48 8.49
C ASP A 158 8.45 5.94 8.40
N LEU A 159 7.51 6.33 9.29
CA LEU A 159 6.89 7.66 9.27
C LEU A 159 6.93 8.36 10.64
N GLN A 160 8.08 8.36 11.31
CA GLN A 160 8.30 9.17 12.52
C GLN A 160 8.34 10.68 12.20
N ILE A 161 8.85 10.99 11.00
CA ILE A 161 8.92 12.34 10.43
C ILE A 161 8.46 12.26 8.97
N LEU A 162 7.74 13.28 8.52
CA LEU A 162 7.27 13.34 7.12
C LEU A 162 8.42 13.64 6.16
N GLY A 163 8.60 12.78 5.15
CA GLY A 163 9.45 13.05 4.01
C GLY A 163 8.96 14.28 3.22
N GLN A 164 9.88 15.05 2.66
CA GLN A 164 9.52 16.25 1.90
C GLN A 164 9.11 15.89 0.48
N ARG A 165 7.82 15.99 0.17
CA ARG A 165 7.26 15.80 -1.15
C ARG A 165 7.01 17.14 -1.80
N HIS A 166 7.89 17.52 -2.71
CA HIS A 166 7.86 18.84 -3.35
C HIS A 166 6.55 19.09 -4.11
N LYS A 167 5.99 18.07 -4.76
CA LYS A 167 4.70 18.19 -5.46
C LYS A 167 3.55 18.51 -4.51
N ASP A 168 3.56 17.97 -3.29
CA ASP A 168 2.54 18.29 -2.28
C ASP A 168 2.64 19.77 -1.88
N LEU A 169 3.86 20.29 -1.66
CA LEU A 169 4.09 21.70 -1.34
C LEU A 169 3.65 22.64 -2.50
N ILE A 170 4.03 22.31 -3.73
CA ILE A 170 3.66 23.08 -4.94
C ILE A 170 2.14 23.11 -5.12
N ASN A 171 1.47 22.00 -4.83
CA ASN A 171 0.02 21.89 -4.97
C ASN A 171 -0.77 22.39 -3.74
N GLY A 172 -0.10 22.92 -2.72
CA GLY A 172 -0.75 23.45 -1.53
C GLY A 172 -1.31 22.40 -0.57
N LEU A 173 -0.88 21.12 -0.68
CA LEU A 173 -1.17 20.06 0.30
C LEU A 173 -0.19 20.12 1.49
N SER A 174 0.25 21.32 1.85
CA SER A 174 1.01 21.58 3.07
C SER A 174 0.10 21.55 4.31
N ALA A 175 0.69 21.54 5.48
CA ALA A 175 -0.02 21.68 6.75
C ALA A 175 0.04 23.15 7.23
N PRO A 176 -1.07 23.90 7.20
CA PRO A 176 -2.42 23.56 6.71
C PRO A 176 -2.54 23.60 5.17
N PRO A 177 -3.51 22.87 4.58
CA PRO A 177 -3.75 22.90 3.14
C PRO A 177 -4.17 24.28 2.65
N ARG A 178 -3.62 24.71 1.52
CA ARG A 178 -3.96 25.99 0.90
C ARG A 178 -4.58 25.77 -0.48
N LEU A 179 -5.88 26.02 -0.58
CA LEU A 179 -6.56 26.03 -1.88
C LEU A 179 -6.18 27.31 -2.64
N THR A 180 -5.38 27.18 -3.67
CA THR A 180 -5.02 28.28 -4.56
C THR A 180 -6.02 28.41 -5.70
N LEU A 181 -6.10 29.59 -6.32
CA LEU A 181 -6.96 29.80 -7.50
C LEU A 181 -6.67 28.78 -8.62
N PRO A 182 -5.41 28.44 -8.97
CA PRO A 182 -5.11 27.37 -9.93
C PRO A 182 -5.69 26.01 -9.52
N ASN A 183 -5.69 25.65 -8.23
CA ASN A 183 -6.30 24.41 -7.76
C ASN A 183 -7.81 24.40 -7.96
N ILE A 184 -8.49 25.51 -7.63
CA ILE A 184 -9.96 25.65 -7.81
C ILE A 184 -10.32 25.53 -9.29
N LEU A 185 -9.59 26.23 -10.17
CA LEU A 185 -9.80 26.13 -11.62
C LEU A 185 -9.55 24.70 -12.13
N ASN A 186 -8.49 24.04 -11.65
CA ASN A 186 -8.21 22.65 -12.03
C ASN A 186 -9.33 21.69 -11.57
N MET A 187 -9.84 21.84 -10.35
CA MET A 187 -10.99 21.04 -9.85
C MET A 187 -12.23 21.27 -10.74
N ALA A 188 -12.52 22.49 -11.13
CA ALA A 188 -13.65 22.82 -12.00
C ALA A 188 -13.58 22.11 -13.37
N THR A 189 -12.38 21.76 -13.85
CA THR A 189 -12.20 20.96 -15.07
C THR A 189 -12.47 19.46 -14.89
N LYS A 190 -12.81 19.00 -13.68
CA LYS A 190 -13.04 17.60 -13.32
C LYS A 190 -14.49 17.34 -12.90
N PRO A 191 -15.48 17.51 -13.78
CA PRO A 191 -16.91 17.54 -13.38
C PRO A 191 -17.38 16.24 -12.71
N ARG A 192 -16.89 15.07 -13.13
CA ARG A 192 -17.24 13.80 -12.50
C ARG A 192 -16.72 13.72 -11.06
N TRP A 193 -15.51 14.17 -10.82
CA TRP A 193 -14.92 14.23 -9.48
C TRP A 193 -15.71 15.20 -8.59
N VAL A 194 -16.02 16.41 -9.11
CA VAL A 194 -16.79 17.43 -8.37
C VAL A 194 -18.17 16.88 -7.98
N MET A 195 -18.92 16.29 -8.93
CA MET A 195 -20.23 15.70 -8.65
C MET A 195 -20.15 14.59 -7.60
N GLY A 196 -19.15 13.71 -7.69
CA GLY A 196 -18.92 12.68 -6.67
C GLY A 196 -18.69 13.28 -5.28
N MET A 197 -17.79 14.28 -5.20
CA MET A 197 -17.47 14.95 -3.92
C MET A 197 -18.64 15.76 -3.36
N LEU A 198 -19.54 16.27 -4.19
CA LEU A 198 -20.78 16.93 -3.74
C LEU A 198 -21.79 15.91 -3.19
N GLY A 199 -21.79 14.68 -3.74
CA GLY A 199 -22.71 13.62 -3.35
C GLY A 199 -22.29 12.86 -2.07
N THR A 200 -21.05 12.92 -1.64
CA THR A 200 -20.58 12.24 -0.42
C THR A 200 -20.61 13.17 0.80
N ARG A 201 -20.84 12.57 1.97
CA ARG A 201 -20.67 13.23 3.29
C ARG A 201 -19.24 13.12 3.81
N ARG A 202 -18.42 12.21 3.25
CA ARG A 202 -17.08 11.88 3.68
C ARG A 202 -16.05 12.78 3.00
N ARG A 203 -15.57 13.81 3.73
CA ARG A 203 -14.67 14.84 3.18
C ARG A 203 -13.52 15.21 4.09
N GLY A 204 -13.41 14.57 5.25
CA GLY A 204 -12.35 14.72 6.25
C GLY A 204 -11.79 13.37 6.66
N PHE A 205 -10.76 13.33 7.50
CA PHE A 205 -10.18 12.07 7.98
C PHE A 205 -11.12 11.37 8.97
N GLY A 206 -11.83 10.34 8.50
CA GLY A 206 -12.90 9.68 9.24
C GLY A 206 -12.46 8.99 10.54
N ASN A 207 -11.19 8.60 10.63
CA ASN A 207 -10.66 7.99 11.87
C ASN A 207 -10.24 9.01 12.93
N ILE A 208 -10.11 10.29 12.58
CA ILE A 208 -9.55 11.33 13.44
C ILE A 208 -10.62 12.39 13.80
N VAL A 209 -11.33 12.92 12.79
CA VAL A 209 -12.34 13.97 13.00
C VAL A 209 -13.47 13.42 13.86
N GLY A 210 -13.84 14.17 14.91
CA GLY A 210 -14.86 13.76 15.88
C GLY A 210 -14.35 12.83 17.00
N HIS A 211 -13.12 12.32 16.90
CA HIS A 211 -12.52 11.45 17.92
C HIS A 211 -11.37 12.13 18.69
N VAL A 212 -10.93 13.29 18.22
CA VAL A 212 -9.86 14.08 18.86
C VAL A 212 -10.39 15.45 19.25
N LYS A 213 -10.10 15.88 20.47
CA LYS A 213 -10.49 17.21 20.96
C LYS A 213 -9.76 18.31 20.17
N GLY A 214 -10.50 19.35 19.76
CA GLY A 214 -9.94 20.51 19.06
C GLY A 214 -9.68 20.33 17.56
N VAL A 215 -10.05 19.18 16.97
CA VAL A 215 -9.97 18.93 15.53
C VAL A 215 -11.38 18.96 14.94
N ALA A 216 -11.77 20.11 14.40
CA ALA A 216 -13.11 20.31 13.82
C ALA A 216 -13.10 20.42 12.29
N ASP A 217 -11.97 20.79 11.69
CA ASP A 217 -11.84 21.03 10.25
C ASP A 217 -10.47 20.57 9.70
N MET A 218 -10.30 20.68 8.37
CA MET A 218 -9.07 20.27 7.68
C MET A 218 -7.84 21.09 8.09
N SER A 219 -8.01 22.32 8.54
CA SER A 219 -6.89 23.19 8.96
C SER A 219 -6.37 22.79 10.33
N SER A 220 -7.26 22.65 11.32
CA SER A 220 -6.92 22.17 12.67
C SER A 220 -6.37 20.73 12.61
N LEU A 221 -6.94 19.88 11.75
CA LEU A 221 -6.50 18.50 11.51
C LEU A 221 -5.07 18.42 10.99
N SER A 222 -4.73 19.24 10.00
CA SER A 222 -3.39 19.21 9.39
C SER A 222 -2.31 19.64 10.38
N SER A 223 -2.59 20.69 11.15
CA SER A 223 -1.70 21.16 12.21
C SER A 223 -1.57 20.10 13.32
N TRP A 224 -2.66 19.47 13.71
CA TRP A 224 -2.68 18.40 14.69
C TRP A 224 -1.86 17.19 14.19
N THR A 225 -2.11 16.72 12.97
CA THR A 225 -1.41 15.57 12.40
C THR A 225 0.11 15.77 12.36
N ALA A 226 0.57 16.96 11.94
CA ALA A 226 2.00 17.28 11.90
C ALA A 226 2.67 17.24 13.29
N GLN A 227 1.91 17.52 14.36
CA GLN A 227 2.39 17.48 15.74
C GLN A 227 2.30 16.10 16.39
N GLN A 228 1.47 15.20 15.84
CA GLN A 228 1.18 13.90 16.45
C GLN A 228 2.17 12.80 16.06
N PHE A 229 2.87 12.90 14.94
CA PHE A 229 3.94 11.95 14.67
C PHE A 229 4.97 11.97 15.80
N ASP A 230 5.26 10.80 16.36
CA ASP A 230 6.15 10.69 17.52
C ASP A 230 7.57 10.33 17.08
N PRO A 231 8.51 11.30 17.12
CA PRO A 231 9.91 11.02 16.77
C PRO A 231 10.61 10.11 17.81
N ARG A 232 9.98 9.83 18.95
CA ARG A 232 10.51 8.94 20.00
C ARG A 232 10.11 7.48 19.81
N LEU A 233 9.32 7.17 18.77
CA LEU A 233 8.91 5.80 18.45
C LEU A 233 10.09 4.83 18.54
N SER A 234 9.93 3.78 19.33
CA SER A 234 10.92 2.74 19.59
C SER A 234 10.31 1.33 19.49
N TRP A 235 11.11 0.31 19.62
CA TRP A 235 10.66 -1.08 19.63
C TRP A 235 9.78 -1.40 20.85
N ASP A 236 9.96 -0.68 21.99
CA ASP A 236 9.06 -0.81 23.15
C ASP A 236 7.61 -0.43 22.81
N ASP A 237 7.44 0.56 21.94
CA ASP A 237 6.12 0.94 21.43
C ASP A 237 5.50 -0.17 20.55
N VAL A 238 6.32 -0.88 19.79
CA VAL A 238 5.86 -2.03 18.98
C VAL A 238 5.34 -3.13 19.87
N GLU A 239 6.07 -3.48 20.93
CA GLU A 239 5.65 -4.49 21.91
C GLU A 239 4.37 -4.06 22.63
N TRP A 240 4.28 -2.80 23.08
CA TRP A 240 3.07 -2.26 23.69
C TRP A 240 1.85 -2.37 22.76
N ILE A 241 2.00 -1.97 21.47
CA ILE A 241 0.91 -2.08 20.50
C ILE A 241 0.53 -3.54 20.25
N LYS A 242 1.50 -4.45 20.16
CA LYS A 242 1.23 -5.89 20.02
C LYS A 242 0.40 -6.41 21.18
N GLN A 243 0.71 -5.99 22.41
CA GLN A 243 -0.05 -6.36 23.62
C GLN A 243 -1.46 -5.77 23.58
N CYS A 244 -1.61 -4.48 23.25
CA CYS A 244 -2.92 -3.84 23.12
C CYS A 244 -3.79 -4.46 22.04
N TRP A 245 -3.19 -4.82 20.91
CA TRP A 245 -3.91 -5.42 19.78
C TRP A 245 -4.31 -6.88 20.05
N GLY A 246 -3.38 -7.70 20.48
CA GLY A 246 -3.58 -9.13 20.83
C GLY A 246 -3.86 -10.05 19.64
N GLY A 247 -3.89 -9.54 18.42
CA GLY A 247 -4.14 -10.27 17.18
C GLY A 247 -2.93 -10.35 16.25
N LYS A 248 -3.17 -10.59 14.95
CA LYS A 248 -2.14 -10.63 13.92
C LYS A 248 -1.52 -9.24 13.72
N LEU A 249 -0.18 -9.16 13.78
CA LEU A 249 0.59 -7.93 13.62
C LEU A 249 1.51 -8.01 12.39
N ILE A 250 1.39 -7.05 11.51
CA ILE A 250 2.23 -6.87 10.32
C ILE A 250 3.05 -5.59 10.53
N ILE A 251 4.36 -5.67 10.49
CA ILE A 251 5.25 -4.50 10.60
C ILE A 251 5.65 -4.01 9.21
N LYS A 252 5.39 -2.75 8.91
CA LYS A 252 5.63 -2.14 7.59
C LYS A 252 6.68 -1.03 7.67
N GLY A 253 7.54 -0.93 6.63
CA GLY A 253 8.56 0.12 6.54
C GLY A 253 9.97 -0.37 6.85
N ILE A 254 10.20 -1.67 6.74
CA ILE A 254 11.48 -2.31 7.02
C ILE A 254 12.34 -2.36 5.75
N LEU A 255 13.57 -1.87 5.82
CA LEU A 255 14.56 -1.95 4.72
C LEU A 255 15.91 -2.50 5.18
N ASP A 256 16.10 -2.68 6.46
CA ASP A 256 17.33 -3.16 7.07
C ASP A 256 17.16 -4.53 7.70
N VAL A 257 18.20 -5.36 7.63
CA VAL A 257 18.20 -6.73 8.17
C VAL A 257 18.11 -6.74 9.70
N ASP A 258 18.73 -5.78 10.38
CA ASP A 258 18.71 -5.72 11.83
C ASP A 258 17.31 -5.31 12.32
N ASP A 259 16.67 -4.35 11.65
CA ASP A 259 15.27 -4.01 11.92
C ASP A 259 14.33 -5.19 11.63
N ALA A 260 14.61 -6.00 10.60
CA ALA A 260 13.82 -7.19 10.30
C ALA A 260 13.93 -8.24 11.43
N ARG A 261 15.13 -8.42 12.02
CA ARG A 261 15.33 -9.29 13.18
C ARG A 261 14.54 -8.79 14.40
N LEU A 262 14.62 -7.48 14.67
CA LEU A 262 13.86 -6.85 15.76
C LEU A 262 12.35 -7.00 15.57
N ALA A 263 11.86 -6.88 14.33
CA ALA A 263 10.45 -7.12 14.01
C ALA A 263 10.02 -8.56 14.33
N ALA A 264 10.86 -9.54 14.00
CA ALA A 264 10.62 -10.94 14.32
C ALA A 264 10.70 -11.20 15.83
N ASP A 265 11.62 -10.55 16.55
CA ASP A 265 11.78 -10.67 18.00
C ASP A 265 10.59 -10.04 18.75
N ALA A 266 10.03 -8.94 18.24
CA ALA A 266 8.82 -8.32 18.77
C ALA A 266 7.52 -9.13 18.51
N GLY A 267 7.64 -10.29 17.86
CA GLY A 267 6.51 -11.22 17.64
C GLY A 267 5.58 -10.81 16.51
N ALA A 268 6.07 -10.11 15.48
CA ALA A 268 5.30 -9.87 14.27
C ALA A 268 4.94 -11.19 13.57
N ASP A 269 3.76 -11.25 12.97
CA ASP A 269 3.34 -12.39 12.13
C ASP A 269 3.89 -12.24 10.70
N ALA A 270 4.07 -11.00 10.25
CA ALA A 270 4.69 -10.67 8.97
C ALA A 270 5.40 -9.32 9.04
N LEU A 271 6.35 -9.10 8.12
CA LEU A 271 6.89 -7.77 7.83
C LEU A 271 6.76 -7.43 6.35
N VAL A 272 6.71 -6.13 6.06
CA VAL A 272 6.70 -5.60 4.69
C VAL A 272 8.00 -4.86 4.43
N VAL A 273 8.82 -5.38 3.52
CA VAL A 273 9.99 -4.70 2.99
C VAL A 273 9.51 -3.50 2.18
N SER A 274 9.77 -2.30 2.66
CA SER A 274 9.11 -1.08 2.18
C SER A 274 9.95 0.17 2.44
N ASN A 275 10.04 1.04 1.45
CA ASN A 275 10.51 2.41 1.55
C ASN A 275 9.36 3.42 1.39
N HIS A 276 8.13 3.01 1.75
CA HIS A 276 6.92 3.83 1.60
C HIS A 276 6.65 4.25 0.15
N GLY A 277 7.07 3.42 -0.81
CA GLY A 277 6.97 3.73 -2.24
C GLY A 277 7.81 4.92 -2.69
N GLY A 278 8.96 5.17 -2.04
CA GLY A 278 9.86 6.29 -2.31
C GLY A 278 9.33 7.64 -1.84
N ARG A 279 8.47 7.66 -0.82
CA ARG A 279 7.80 8.88 -0.30
C ARG A 279 8.42 9.39 1.01
N GLN A 280 9.38 8.65 1.58
CA GLN A 280 10.08 8.99 2.81
C GLN A 280 11.53 9.36 2.51
N LEU A 281 12.53 8.60 2.90
CA LEU A 281 13.93 8.89 2.62
C LEU A 281 14.23 8.71 1.13
N ASP A 282 14.57 9.79 0.43
CA ASP A 282 15.13 9.71 -0.93
C ASP A 282 16.62 9.35 -0.84
N GLY A 283 17.12 8.56 -1.79
CA GLY A 283 18.45 7.96 -1.71
C GLY A 283 18.47 6.62 -0.94
N ALA A 284 17.34 6.18 -0.36
CA ALA A 284 17.22 4.83 0.15
C ALA A 284 17.21 3.80 -1.00
N PRO A 285 17.64 2.56 -0.76
CA PRO A 285 17.58 1.49 -1.77
C PRO A 285 16.14 1.16 -2.16
N SER A 286 15.97 0.53 -3.31
CA SER A 286 14.66 -0.01 -3.69
C SER A 286 14.27 -1.17 -2.77
N SER A 287 12.97 -1.34 -2.52
CA SER A 287 12.48 -2.44 -1.67
C SER A 287 12.87 -3.81 -2.23
N ILE A 288 12.80 -3.99 -3.56
CA ILE A 288 13.14 -5.26 -4.20
C ILE A 288 14.62 -5.62 -4.04
N SER A 289 15.53 -4.65 -3.96
CA SER A 289 16.96 -4.91 -3.76
C SER A 289 17.29 -5.38 -2.34
N GLN A 290 16.50 -5.02 -1.35
CA GLN A 290 16.69 -5.42 0.06
C GLN A 290 15.99 -6.75 0.39
N LEU A 291 15.01 -7.14 -0.43
CA LEU A 291 14.19 -8.31 -0.17
C LEU A 291 14.98 -9.61 0.06
N PRO A 292 15.98 -9.99 -0.78
CA PRO A 292 16.67 -11.25 -0.60
C PRO A 292 17.38 -11.38 0.75
N ALA A 293 18.10 -10.33 1.18
CA ALA A 293 18.83 -10.33 2.44
C ALA A 293 17.87 -10.43 3.65
N ILE A 294 16.74 -9.73 3.61
CA ILE A 294 15.73 -9.78 4.66
C ILE A 294 15.05 -11.15 4.72
N VAL A 295 14.72 -11.74 3.55
CA VAL A 295 14.15 -13.10 3.48
C VAL A 295 15.13 -14.13 4.06
N ASP A 296 16.40 -14.04 3.70
CA ASP A 296 17.43 -14.97 4.18
C ASP A 296 17.62 -14.84 5.71
N ALA A 297 17.45 -13.64 6.28
CA ALA A 297 17.61 -13.41 7.72
C ALA A 297 16.41 -13.86 8.57
N VAL A 298 15.18 -13.66 8.12
CA VAL A 298 13.97 -13.86 8.97
C VAL A 298 12.84 -14.66 8.31
N GLY A 299 12.94 -15.01 7.04
CA GLY A 299 11.86 -15.65 6.28
C GLY A 299 11.45 -17.05 6.79
N GLN A 300 12.27 -17.69 7.64
CA GLN A 300 11.92 -18.94 8.33
C GLN A 300 11.18 -18.72 9.66
N ARG A 301 11.13 -17.47 10.15
CA ARG A 301 10.52 -17.11 11.44
C ARG A 301 9.17 -16.45 11.27
N ILE A 302 9.08 -15.53 10.29
CA ILE A 302 7.88 -14.74 10.00
C ILE A 302 7.69 -14.61 8.48
N GLU A 303 6.48 -14.28 8.04
CA GLU A 303 6.26 -14.00 6.62
C GLU A 303 6.94 -12.69 6.22
N VAL A 304 7.65 -12.70 5.09
CA VAL A 304 8.23 -11.49 4.48
C VAL A 304 7.41 -11.11 3.25
N TRP A 305 6.91 -9.89 3.24
CA TRP A 305 6.20 -9.31 2.11
C TRP A 305 6.96 -8.14 1.52
N LEU A 306 6.52 -7.66 0.37
CA LEU A 306 7.16 -6.53 -0.31
C LEU A 306 6.13 -5.53 -0.79
N ASP A 307 6.43 -4.24 -0.65
CA ASP A 307 5.78 -3.17 -1.42
C ASP A 307 6.81 -2.23 -2.09
N GLY A 308 6.31 -1.29 -2.88
CA GLY A 308 7.16 -0.37 -3.64
C GLY A 308 7.53 -0.91 -5.03
N GLY A 309 7.23 -0.13 -6.06
CA GLY A 309 7.61 -0.43 -7.45
C GLY A 309 6.68 -1.34 -8.23
N ILE A 310 5.85 -2.15 -7.61
CA ILE A 310 4.97 -3.10 -8.32
C ILE A 310 4.00 -2.34 -9.24
N ARG A 311 4.03 -2.71 -10.55
CA ARG A 311 3.17 -2.15 -11.60
C ARG A 311 2.55 -3.24 -12.49
N SER A 312 2.96 -4.50 -12.32
CA SER A 312 2.56 -5.63 -13.16
C SER A 312 2.51 -6.93 -12.37
N GLY A 313 1.87 -7.95 -12.93
CA GLY A 313 1.94 -9.31 -12.40
C GLY A 313 3.34 -9.91 -12.48
N GLN A 314 4.18 -9.42 -13.40
CA GLN A 314 5.58 -9.83 -13.49
C GLN A 314 6.38 -9.36 -12.26
N ASP A 315 6.09 -8.16 -11.75
CA ASP A 315 6.78 -7.65 -10.56
C ASP A 315 6.39 -8.46 -9.32
N VAL A 316 5.11 -8.85 -9.21
CA VAL A 316 4.64 -9.78 -8.17
C VAL A 316 5.39 -11.12 -8.26
N LEU A 317 5.51 -11.69 -9.47
CA LEU A 317 6.21 -12.96 -9.68
C LEU A 317 7.69 -12.88 -9.29
N LYS A 318 8.37 -11.76 -9.60
CA LYS A 318 9.77 -11.52 -9.20
C LYS A 318 9.93 -11.44 -7.69
N ALA A 319 9.03 -10.74 -7.01
CA ALA A 319 9.05 -10.64 -5.56
C ALA A 319 8.85 -12.02 -4.89
N VAL A 320 7.87 -12.80 -5.36
CA VAL A 320 7.65 -14.17 -4.87
C VAL A 320 8.87 -15.06 -5.13
N ALA A 321 9.45 -14.97 -6.32
CA ALA A 321 10.65 -15.73 -6.70
C ALA A 321 11.85 -15.41 -5.79
N LEU A 322 11.96 -14.19 -5.29
CA LEU A 322 12.98 -13.75 -4.33
C LEU A 322 12.66 -14.10 -2.87
N GLY A 323 11.54 -14.78 -2.63
CA GLY A 323 11.16 -15.31 -1.34
C GLY A 323 10.07 -14.53 -0.59
N ALA A 324 9.48 -13.50 -1.21
CA ALA A 324 8.32 -12.85 -0.61
C ALA A 324 7.12 -13.81 -0.57
N ARG A 325 6.49 -13.96 0.59
CA ARG A 325 5.24 -14.72 0.74
C ARG A 325 4.04 -14.01 0.11
N GLY A 326 4.10 -12.69 0.07
CA GLY A 326 3.07 -11.82 -0.51
C GLY A 326 3.61 -10.46 -0.89
N THR A 327 2.78 -9.66 -1.49
CA THR A 327 3.09 -8.30 -1.91
C THR A 327 1.97 -7.35 -1.54
N MET A 328 2.27 -6.05 -1.47
CA MET A 328 1.24 -5.03 -1.32
C MET A 328 1.34 -4.02 -2.48
N ILE A 329 0.19 -3.64 -3.03
CA ILE A 329 0.10 -2.63 -4.10
C ILE A 329 -0.57 -1.36 -3.57
N GLY A 330 0.06 -0.20 -3.78
CA GLY A 330 -0.47 1.13 -3.43
C GLY A 330 -0.97 1.85 -4.68
N ARG A 331 -0.05 2.43 -5.46
CA ARG A 331 -0.40 3.21 -6.65
C ARG A 331 -1.28 2.49 -7.67
N PRO A 332 -1.09 1.19 -7.99
CA PRO A 332 -1.95 0.51 -8.97
C PRO A 332 -3.44 0.59 -8.64
N HIS A 333 -3.83 0.33 -7.39
CA HIS A 333 -5.25 0.43 -7.02
C HIS A 333 -5.73 1.88 -6.97
N LEU A 334 -4.88 2.85 -6.56
CA LEU A 334 -5.24 4.28 -6.60
C LEU A 334 -5.44 4.81 -8.02
N TYR A 335 -4.61 4.36 -8.98
CA TYR A 335 -4.82 4.70 -10.39
C TYR A 335 -6.13 4.12 -10.91
N GLY A 336 -6.45 2.87 -10.54
CA GLY A 336 -7.74 2.26 -10.85
C GLY A 336 -8.89 3.08 -10.27
N LEU A 337 -8.81 3.39 -8.97
CA LEU A 337 -9.81 4.16 -8.25
C LEU A 337 -10.04 5.54 -8.88
N GLY A 338 -8.98 6.32 -9.08
CA GLY A 338 -9.08 7.65 -9.70
C GLY A 338 -9.53 7.61 -11.16
N ALA A 339 -9.21 6.53 -11.87
CA ALA A 339 -9.63 6.34 -13.25
C ALA A 339 -11.12 6.00 -13.35
N MET A 340 -11.64 5.04 -12.57
CA MET A 340 -12.96 4.44 -12.83
C MET A 340 -13.72 4.03 -11.56
N GLY A 341 -13.29 4.47 -10.37
CA GLY A 341 -13.89 4.05 -9.10
C GLY A 341 -13.67 2.55 -8.82
N GLU A 342 -14.64 1.86 -8.26
CA GLU A 342 -14.59 0.43 -7.93
C GLU A 342 -14.22 -0.43 -9.15
N ALA A 343 -14.84 -0.20 -10.29
CA ALA A 343 -14.54 -0.93 -11.52
C ALA A 343 -13.08 -0.75 -11.99
N GLY A 344 -12.47 0.40 -11.69
CA GLY A 344 -11.06 0.64 -12.00
C GLY A 344 -10.12 -0.10 -11.06
N VAL A 345 -10.46 -0.23 -9.79
CA VAL A 345 -9.71 -1.07 -8.84
C VAL A 345 -9.78 -2.54 -9.27
N THR A 346 -10.99 -3.05 -9.55
CA THR A 346 -11.16 -4.42 -10.09
C THR A 346 -10.33 -4.63 -11.35
N LYS A 347 -10.34 -3.64 -12.28
CA LYS A 347 -9.54 -3.73 -13.51
C LYS A 347 -8.04 -3.78 -13.24
N ALA A 348 -7.53 -3.04 -12.24
CA ALA A 348 -6.13 -3.11 -11.86
C ALA A 348 -5.77 -4.50 -11.31
N LEU A 349 -6.64 -5.09 -10.49
CA LEU A 349 -6.46 -6.44 -9.96
C LEU A 349 -6.49 -7.50 -11.07
N ASP A 350 -7.43 -7.40 -12.02
CA ASP A 350 -7.52 -8.29 -13.19
C ASP A 350 -6.25 -8.25 -14.05
N ILE A 351 -5.70 -7.06 -14.29
CA ILE A 351 -4.46 -6.89 -15.06
C ILE A 351 -3.32 -7.63 -14.35
N ILE A 352 -3.12 -7.37 -13.07
CA ILE A 352 -2.04 -7.98 -12.28
C ILE A 352 -2.20 -9.50 -12.21
N ALA A 353 -3.40 -10.01 -11.95
CA ALA A 353 -3.67 -11.44 -11.87
C ALA A 353 -3.38 -12.15 -13.19
N ARG A 354 -3.83 -11.58 -14.31
CA ARG A 354 -3.62 -12.15 -15.65
C ARG A 354 -2.13 -12.15 -16.04
N GLU A 355 -1.43 -11.05 -15.81
CA GLU A 355 -0.01 -10.95 -16.09
C GLU A 355 0.80 -11.91 -15.22
N LEU A 356 0.42 -12.11 -13.95
CA LEU A 356 1.04 -13.06 -13.04
C LEU A 356 0.87 -14.50 -13.54
N ASP A 357 -0.37 -14.92 -13.85
CA ASP A 357 -0.67 -16.26 -14.34
C ASP A 357 0.10 -16.57 -15.64
N VAL A 358 0.03 -15.66 -16.63
CA VAL A 358 0.70 -15.85 -17.91
C VAL A 358 2.22 -15.90 -17.77
N SER A 359 2.80 -15.01 -16.94
CA SER A 359 4.26 -14.99 -16.75
C SER A 359 4.75 -16.24 -16.04
N MET A 360 4.03 -16.72 -15.03
CA MET A 360 4.30 -17.98 -14.33
C MET A 360 4.27 -19.16 -15.31
N ALA A 361 3.25 -19.23 -16.16
CA ALA A 361 3.11 -20.25 -17.21
C ALA A 361 4.29 -20.26 -18.18
N LEU A 362 4.69 -19.09 -18.69
CA LEU A 362 5.82 -18.95 -19.64
C LEU A 362 7.17 -19.34 -18.99
N CYS A 363 7.25 -19.32 -17.67
CA CYS A 363 8.39 -19.82 -16.91
C CYS A 363 8.28 -21.32 -16.57
N GLY A 364 7.15 -21.97 -16.90
CA GLY A 364 6.94 -23.40 -16.73
C GLY A 364 6.56 -23.83 -15.31
N TYR A 365 5.88 -22.96 -14.55
CA TYR A 365 5.35 -23.22 -13.20
C TYR A 365 3.83 -23.30 -13.23
N ASN A 366 3.27 -24.22 -12.43
CA ASN A 366 1.83 -24.43 -12.28
C ASN A 366 1.27 -23.83 -10.99
N ASP A 367 2.06 -23.71 -9.96
CA ASP A 367 1.62 -23.19 -8.68
C ASP A 367 2.55 -22.06 -8.23
N ILE A 368 1.95 -20.94 -7.82
CA ILE A 368 2.71 -19.79 -7.32
C ILE A 368 3.50 -20.14 -6.05
N ARG A 369 3.04 -21.11 -5.28
CA ARG A 369 3.70 -21.58 -4.05
C ARG A 369 5.00 -22.34 -4.30
N ASP A 370 5.18 -22.88 -5.51
CA ASP A 370 6.38 -23.61 -5.92
C ASP A 370 7.44 -22.68 -6.54
N VAL A 371 7.07 -21.42 -6.81
CA VAL A 371 7.96 -20.44 -7.42
C VAL A 371 9.10 -20.11 -6.46
N ASN A 372 10.33 -20.16 -6.99
CA ASN A 372 11.55 -19.88 -6.26
C ASN A 372 12.58 -19.17 -7.16
N ARG A 373 13.78 -18.89 -6.63
CA ARG A 373 14.84 -18.14 -7.36
C ARG A 373 15.27 -18.77 -8.70
N GLU A 374 15.00 -20.06 -8.95
CA GLU A 374 15.34 -20.74 -10.20
C GLU A 374 14.57 -20.21 -11.42
N ILE A 375 13.42 -19.55 -11.20
CA ILE A 375 12.63 -18.89 -12.25
C ILE A 375 13.36 -17.65 -12.81
N LEU A 376 14.36 -17.13 -12.08
CA LEU A 376 15.10 -15.92 -12.42
C LEU A 376 16.43 -16.28 -13.11
N LEU A 377 16.86 -15.40 -14.01
CA LEU A 377 18.12 -15.58 -14.73
C LEU A 377 19.29 -15.22 -13.78
N PRO A 378 20.27 -16.10 -13.55
CA PRO A 378 21.45 -15.79 -12.73
C PRO A 378 22.17 -14.53 -13.21
N GLY A 379 22.75 -13.76 -12.28
CA GLY A 379 23.46 -12.51 -12.58
C GLY A 379 22.51 -11.29 -12.80
N THR A 380 21.20 -11.50 -12.73
CA THR A 380 20.21 -10.39 -12.77
C THR A 380 19.53 -10.17 -11.42
N LEU A 381 19.89 -10.95 -10.42
CA LEU A 381 19.37 -10.81 -9.06
C LEU A 381 19.96 -9.57 -8.39
N PRO A 382 19.22 -8.89 -7.51
CA PRO A 382 19.76 -7.86 -6.65
C PRO A 382 20.96 -8.46 -5.87
N GLU A 383 22.12 -7.81 -5.94
CA GLU A 383 23.24 -8.19 -5.07
C GLU A 383 22.82 -7.82 -3.63
N GLY A 384 22.71 -8.84 -2.77
CA GLY A 384 22.56 -8.59 -1.35
C GLY A 384 23.81 -7.88 -0.86
N ASN A 385 23.65 -6.77 -0.17
CA ASN A 385 24.75 -6.18 0.58
C ASN A 385 25.18 -7.21 1.63
N CYS A 386 26.36 -7.81 1.39
CA CYS A 386 27.07 -8.64 2.38
C CYS A 386 27.58 -7.76 3.52
#